data_9d59b28ed48c0838df6edb5a856bc0e2
#
_entry.id   9d59b28ed48c0838df6edb5a856bc0e2
#
_cell.length_a   1.000
_cell.length_b   1.000
_cell.length_c   1.000
_cell.angle_alpha   90.00
_cell.angle_beta   90.00
_cell.angle_gamma   90.00
#
_symmetry.space_group_name_H-M   'P 1'
#
loop_
_entity.id
_entity.type
_entity.pdbx_description
1 polymer ?
#
loop_
_entity_poly.entity_id
_entity_poly.type
_entity_poly.pdbx_seq_one_letter_code
_entity_poly.pdbx_strand_id
1 'polypeptide(L)'
;MSRLPDDAYVAALSIPGTHDAATGYGFSGWLGVFGNRYARTQDLDIAQQWHIGIRAFDLRPAVYKHYMNANHGIMPTRMRFDKVLQLLCDSLRTNPSEFIIIHLLHAADGDKVKNAYNARIQQLLHEERFKGCFINFKNDLKVRDMRGKILIISRNRYADTPIGGFFNLWTGTINWQRQTAGLITGEGNTSGKYCVQDFSSTHHEGGVKHKVQAINQMLDFSTRMKYTDPQEIRWVFNFASAYSKVESIFGRKISLSKGYRDNATYTHKAFLDYLATHPAGPTGIILMDFVGVDSSNGYSIQGGKLVDAIINNNFRYLKKSETHCPS
;
A
#
# COMPACT_ATOMS: atom_id res chain seq x y z
N MET A 1 -5.98 -11.05 11.27
CA MET A 1 -5.96 -9.97 12.32
C MET A 1 -6.55 -10.41 13.66
N SER A 2 -7.42 -11.43 13.71
CA SER A 2 -8.07 -11.92 14.96
C SER A 2 -7.11 -12.22 16.13
N ARG A 3 -5.88 -12.61 15.81
CA ARG A 3 -4.83 -12.94 16.81
C ARG A 3 -4.06 -11.72 17.33
N LEU A 4 -4.23 -10.53 16.73
CA LEU A 4 -3.56 -9.31 17.18
C LEU A 4 -4.21 -8.78 18.46
N PRO A 5 -3.43 -8.24 19.41
CA PRO A 5 -3.97 -7.59 20.59
C PRO A 5 -4.84 -6.39 20.22
N ASP A 6 -6.00 -6.26 20.83
CA ASP A 6 -6.93 -5.16 20.58
C ASP A 6 -6.35 -3.78 20.93
N ASP A 7 -5.46 -3.72 21.92
CA ASP A 7 -4.81 -2.50 22.38
C ASP A 7 -3.56 -2.11 21.58
N ALA A 8 -3.09 -2.97 20.66
CA ALA A 8 -1.95 -2.64 19.82
C ALA A 8 -2.31 -1.46 18.90
N TYR A 9 -1.39 -0.50 18.73
CA TYR A 9 -1.53 0.59 17.78
C TYR A 9 -1.35 0.07 16.35
N VAL A 10 -2.23 0.46 15.45
CA VAL A 10 -2.18 0.01 14.04
C VAL A 10 -0.91 0.48 13.35
N ALA A 11 -0.44 1.69 13.65
CA ALA A 11 0.83 2.22 13.14
C ALA A 11 2.06 1.43 13.59
N ALA A 12 1.93 0.64 14.67
CA ALA A 12 2.99 -0.22 15.21
C ALA A 12 2.88 -1.68 14.74
N LEU A 13 2.15 -1.95 13.67
CA LEU A 13 2.04 -3.27 13.08
C LEU A 13 2.95 -3.45 11.88
N SER A 14 3.20 -4.71 11.53
CA SER A 14 3.76 -5.14 10.26
C SER A 14 2.61 -5.56 9.35
N ILE A 15 2.29 -4.75 8.33
CA ILE A 15 1.11 -4.94 7.49
C ILE A 15 1.52 -5.19 6.05
N PRO A 16 1.27 -6.39 5.49
CA PRO A 16 1.51 -6.65 4.09
C PRO A 16 0.49 -5.92 3.22
N GLY A 17 0.99 -5.27 2.19
CA GLY A 17 0.22 -4.47 1.26
C GLY A 17 0.67 -4.62 -0.19
N THR A 18 -0.15 -4.14 -1.11
CA THR A 18 0.09 -4.20 -2.56
C THR A 18 0.20 -2.83 -3.18
N HIS A 19 1.20 -2.65 -4.03
CA HIS A 19 1.34 -1.52 -4.93
C HIS A 19 0.49 -1.77 -6.18
N ASP A 20 -0.26 -0.76 -6.64
CA ASP A 20 -1.16 -0.84 -7.80
C ASP A 20 -2.04 -2.11 -7.80
N ALA A 21 -2.73 -2.35 -6.70
CA ALA A 21 -3.40 -3.60 -6.33
C ALA A 21 -4.34 -4.16 -7.41
N ALA A 22 -5.00 -3.29 -8.18
CA ALA A 22 -5.99 -3.70 -9.18
C ALA A 22 -5.39 -4.26 -10.48
N THR A 23 -4.08 -4.18 -10.69
CA THR A 23 -3.44 -4.63 -11.94
C THR A 23 -3.53 -6.14 -12.16
N GLY A 24 -3.77 -6.92 -11.10
CA GLY A 24 -4.02 -8.35 -11.17
C GLY A 24 -5.24 -8.74 -12.03
N TYR A 25 -6.23 -7.86 -12.15
CA TYR A 25 -7.37 -8.07 -13.06
C TYR A 25 -7.00 -7.96 -14.55
N GLY A 26 -5.78 -7.51 -14.86
CA GLY A 26 -5.38 -7.17 -16.21
C GLY A 26 -6.00 -5.86 -16.68
N PHE A 27 -5.79 -5.52 -17.96
CA PHE A 27 -6.15 -4.23 -18.53
C PHE A 27 -7.23 -4.34 -19.60
N SER A 28 -8.02 -3.28 -19.75
CA SER A 28 -9.16 -3.24 -20.70
C SER A 28 -8.83 -2.51 -22.00
N GLY A 29 -9.66 -2.76 -23.04
CA GLY A 29 -9.56 -2.11 -24.34
C GLY A 29 -8.33 -2.53 -25.14
N TRP A 30 -8.07 -1.81 -26.24
CA TRP A 30 -6.91 -2.03 -27.10
C TRP A 30 -5.57 -1.81 -26.37
N LEU A 31 -5.58 -1.03 -25.30
CA LEU A 31 -4.43 -0.85 -24.40
C LEU A 31 -4.14 -2.09 -23.53
N GLY A 32 -5.04 -3.10 -23.50
CA GLY A 32 -4.90 -4.26 -22.63
C GLY A 32 -3.63 -5.07 -22.87
N VAL A 33 -3.24 -5.25 -24.14
CA VAL A 33 -2.00 -5.96 -24.49
C VAL A 33 -0.78 -5.19 -23.98
N PHE A 34 -0.77 -3.87 -24.16
CA PHE A 34 0.30 -3.00 -23.68
C PHE A 34 0.31 -2.91 -22.15
N GLY A 35 -0.86 -2.89 -21.49
CA GLY A 35 -0.97 -2.86 -20.05
C GLY A 35 -0.28 -4.02 -19.35
N ASN A 36 -0.47 -5.23 -19.85
CA ASN A 36 0.22 -6.41 -19.32
C ASN A 36 1.74 -6.31 -19.46
N ARG A 37 2.23 -5.68 -20.53
CA ARG A 37 3.67 -5.50 -20.77
C ARG A 37 4.28 -4.37 -19.93
N TYR A 38 3.56 -3.26 -19.70
CA TYR A 38 4.13 -2.02 -19.18
C TYR A 38 3.66 -1.65 -17.77
N ALA A 39 2.48 -2.10 -17.37
CA ALA A 39 1.82 -1.61 -16.17
C ALA A 39 1.43 -2.69 -15.15
N ARG A 40 1.66 -3.96 -15.46
CA ARG A 40 1.28 -5.05 -14.55
C ARG A 40 2.26 -5.16 -13.38
N THR A 41 1.75 -5.00 -12.18
CA THR A 41 2.49 -5.09 -10.91
C THR A 41 1.99 -6.21 -10.01
N GLN A 42 0.84 -6.84 -10.33
CA GLN A 42 0.27 -7.95 -9.57
C GLN A 42 -0.17 -9.07 -10.52
N ASP A 43 0.03 -10.32 -10.10
CA ASP A 43 -0.52 -11.50 -10.79
C ASP A 43 -1.84 -11.96 -10.16
N LEU A 44 -2.05 -11.73 -8.87
CA LEU A 44 -3.27 -12.03 -8.13
C LEU A 44 -4.26 -10.85 -8.19
N ASP A 45 -5.55 -11.15 -8.30
CA ASP A 45 -6.60 -10.15 -8.12
C ASP A 45 -6.81 -9.77 -6.64
N ILE A 46 -7.62 -8.75 -6.36
CA ILE A 46 -7.80 -8.24 -4.99
C ILE A 46 -8.43 -9.28 -4.06
N ALA A 47 -9.33 -10.13 -4.56
CA ALA A 47 -9.91 -11.19 -3.74
C ALA A 47 -8.85 -12.23 -3.34
N GLN A 48 -8.01 -12.63 -4.28
CA GLN A 48 -6.89 -13.52 -4.02
C GLN A 48 -5.86 -12.88 -3.07
N GLN A 49 -5.53 -11.59 -3.28
CA GLN A 49 -4.66 -10.82 -2.39
C GLN A 49 -5.22 -10.78 -0.95
N TRP A 50 -6.53 -10.55 -0.78
CA TRP A 50 -7.19 -10.62 0.51
C TRP A 50 -7.03 -12.00 1.19
N HIS A 51 -7.23 -13.07 0.44
CA HIS A 51 -7.15 -14.45 0.98
C HIS A 51 -5.75 -14.83 1.46
N ILE A 52 -4.71 -14.33 0.83
CA ILE A 52 -3.32 -14.57 1.27
C ILE A 52 -2.87 -13.66 2.42
N GLY A 53 -3.74 -12.78 2.94
CA GLY A 53 -3.45 -11.96 4.11
C GLY A 53 -3.07 -10.51 3.84
N ILE A 54 -3.17 -10.02 2.61
CA ILE A 54 -2.99 -8.59 2.31
C ILE A 54 -4.07 -7.77 3.02
N ARG A 55 -3.64 -6.69 3.68
CA ARG A 55 -4.52 -5.78 4.41
C ARG A 55 -4.28 -4.30 4.09
N ALA A 56 -3.34 -3.98 3.21
CA ALA A 56 -3.17 -2.64 2.66
C ALA A 56 -3.18 -2.70 1.12
N PHE A 57 -3.97 -1.84 0.47
CA PHE A 57 -4.16 -1.84 -0.97
C PHE A 57 -3.89 -0.45 -1.53
N ASP A 58 -2.88 -0.30 -2.41
CA ASP A 58 -2.68 0.91 -3.20
C ASP A 58 -3.64 0.90 -4.37
N LEU A 59 -4.61 1.80 -4.35
CA LEU A 59 -5.68 1.91 -5.33
C LEU A 59 -5.68 3.29 -5.99
N ARG A 60 -5.74 3.29 -7.30
CA ARG A 60 -5.60 4.52 -8.10
C ARG A 60 -6.79 4.72 -9.03
N PRO A 61 -7.90 5.30 -8.54
CA PRO A 61 -9.07 5.56 -9.38
C PRO A 61 -8.85 6.70 -10.36
N ALA A 62 -9.42 6.52 -11.55
CA ALA A 62 -9.62 7.55 -12.57
C ALA A 62 -11.11 7.73 -12.88
N VAL A 63 -11.52 8.92 -13.31
CA VAL A 63 -12.92 9.26 -13.54
C VAL A 63 -13.35 8.93 -14.98
N TYR A 64 -14.43 8.18 -15.08
CA TYR A 64 -15.18 7.90 -16.30
C TYR A 64 -16.56 8.55 -16.23
N LYS A 65 -17.30 8.61 -17.35
CA LYS A 65 -18.59 9.35 -17.42
C LYS A 65 -19.52 9.06 -16.23
N HIS A 66 -19.74 7.79 -15.92
CA HIS A 66 -20.72 7.36 -14.91
C HIS A 66 -20.11 6.57 -13.74
N TYR A 67 -18.81 6.32 -13.75
CA TYR A 67 -18.13 5.53 -12.72
C TYR A 67 -16.67 5.93 -12.59
N MET A 68 -16.01 5.37 -11.58
CA MET A 68 -14.56 5.44 -11.44
C MET A 68 -13.97 4.05 -11.71
N ASN A 69 -12.88 4.00 -12.46
CA ASN A 69 -12.17 2.76 -12.75
C ASN A 69 -10.86 2.71 -11.95
N ALA A 70 -10.45 1.54 -11.50
CA ALA A 70 -9.11 1.36 -10.95
C ALA A 70 -8.10 1.35 -12.12
N ASN A 71 -7.12 2.22 -12.07
CA ASN A 71 -6.15 2.43 -13.13
C ASN A 71 -4.71 2.24 -12.63
N HIS A 72 -3.78 2.03 -13.57
CA HIS A 72 -2.36 2.31 -13.38
C HIS A 72 -1.99 3.46 -14.35
N GLY A 73 -1.90 4.68 -13.82
CA GLY A 73 -1.78 5.88 -14.65
C GLY A 73 -2.89 5.96 -15.70
N ILE A 74 -2.53 6.08 -16.98
CA ILE A 74 -3.47 6.11 -18.11
C ILE A 74 -4.12 4.76 -18.41
N MET A 75 -3.60 3.66 -17.85
CA MET A 75 -3.98 2.29 -18.22
C MET A 75 -5.16 1.80 -17.37
N PRO A 76 -6.38 1.65 -17.95
CA PRO A 76 -7.53 1.15 -17.19
C PRO A 76 -7.42 -0.35 -16.98
N THR A 77 -7.56 -0.78 -15.72
CA THR A 77 -7.73 -2.20 -15.42
C THR A 77 -9.13 -2.68 -15.79
N ARG A 78 -9.37 -3.99 -15.75
CA ARG A 78 -10.71 -4.57 -15.96
C ARG A 78 -11.59 -4.51 -14.73
N MET A 79 -11.29 -3.58 -13.79
CA MET A 79 -11.99 -3.49 -12.53
C MET A 79 -12.42 -2.05 -12.22
N ARG A 80 -13.71 -1.89 -11.93
CA ARG A 80 -14.26 -0.63 -11.44
C ARG A 80 -13.90 -0.41 -9.99
N PHE A 81 -13.62 0.82 -9.61
CA PHE A 81 -13.24 1.17 -8.23
C PHE A 81 -14.38 0.94 -7.23
N ASP A 82 -15.64 1.21 -7.60
CA ASP A 82 -16.80 0.92 -6.76
C ASP A 82 -16.98 -0.58 -6.49
N LYS A 83 -16.60 -1.45 -7.43
CA LYS A 83 -16.63 -2.90 -7.24
C LYS A 83 -15.51 -3.38 -6.32
N VAL A 84 -14.34 -2.76 -6.39
CA VAL A 84 -13.26 -3.00 -5.42
C VAL A 84 -13.73 -2.66 -4.00
N LEU A 85 -14.29 -1.47 -3.80
CA LEU A 85 -14.81 -1.07 -2.48
C LEU A 85 -15.88 -2.03 -1.97
N GLN A 86 -16.81 -2.45 -2.85
CA GLN A 86 -17.86 -3.41 -2.49
C GLN A 86 -17.26 -4.75 -2.02
N LEU A 87 -16.30 -5.30 -2.80
CA LEU A 87 -15.62 -6.54 -2.45
C LEU A 87 -14.93 -6.43 -1.07
N LEU A 88 -14.21 -5.34 -0.82
CA LEU A 88 -13.49 -5.14 0.43
C LEU A 88 -14.45 -4.94 1.62
N CYS A 89 -15.53 -4.19 1.45
CA CYS A 89 -16.56 -4.03 2.49
C CYS A 89 -17.24 -5.37 2.81
N ASP A 90 -17.59 -6.16 1.80
CA ASP A 90 -18.23 -7.46 1.98
C ASP A 90 -17.28 -8.47 2.65
N SER A 91 -16.01 -8.42 2.29
CA SER A 91 -14.97 -9.22 2.95
C SER A 91 -14.86 -8.92 4.46
N LEU A 92 -14.99 -7.64 4.84
CA LEU A 92 -14.98 -7.25 6.27
C LEU A 92 -16.29 -7.62 6.97
N ARG A 93 -17.45 -7.55 6.31
CA ARG A 93 -18.72 -7.99 6.88
C ARG A 93 -18.72 -9.47 7.24
N THR A 94 -18.07 -10.30 6.40
CA THR A 94 -17.91 -11.73 6.66
C THR A 94 -16.75 -12.06 7.61
N ASN A 95 -15.80 -11.13 7.77
CA ASN A 95 -14.62 -11.27 8.64
C ASN A 95 -14.44 -10.04 9.54
N PRO A 96 -15.33 -9.82 10.52
CA PRO A 96 -15.37 -8.56 11.28
C PRO A 96 -14.18 -8.35 12.21
N SER A 97 -13.35 -9.36 12.45
CA SER A 97 -12.09 -9.24 13.18
C SER A 97 -10.94 -8.63 12.35
N GLU A 98 -11.13 -8.52 11.05
CA GLU A 98 -10.16 -7.98 10.12
C GLU A 98 -10.34 -6.47 9.93
N PHE A 99 -9.35 -5.81 9.33
CA PHE A 99 -9.43 -4.43 8.87
C PHE A 99 -8.65 -4.23 7.57
N ILE A 100 -8.87 -3.11 6.91
CA ILE A 100 -8.21 -2.77 5.64
C ILE A 100 -7.70 -1.34 5.70
N ILE A 101 -6.55 -1.11 5.08
CA ILE A 101 -6.02 0.21 4.77
C ILE A 101 -6.02 0.38 3.25
N ILE A 102 -6.58 1.46 2.76
CA ILE A 102 -6.49 1.85 1.35
C ILE A 102 -5.57 3.06 1.25
N HIS A 103 -4.44 2.89 0.57
CA HIS A 103 -3.62 3.99 0.08
C HIS A 103 -4.25 4.48 -1.23
N LEU A 104 -4.78 5.69 -1.22
CA LEU A 104 -5.58 6.23 -2.33
C LEU A 104 -4.79 7.29 -3.09
N LEU A 105 -4.63 7.10 -4.40
CA LEU A 105 -3.99 8.06 -5.29
C LEU A 105 -4.88 8.31 -6.53
N HIS A 106 -5.14 9.57 -6.86
CA HIS A 106 -5.85 9.90 -8.09
C HIS A 106 -4.99 9.61 -9.33
N ALA A 107 -5.47 8.74 -10.22
CA ALA A 107 -4.85 8.48 -11.52
C ALA A 107 -5.30 9.52 -12.56
N ALA A 108 -4.94 10.79 -12.35
CA ALA A 108 -5.44 11.94 -13.10
C ALA A 108 -5.23 11.84 -14.62
N ASP A 109 -4.13 11.24 -15.06
CA ASP A 109 -3.85 11.02 -16.51
C ASP A 109 -4.82 10.03 -17.17
N GLY A 110 -5.51 9.22 -16.37
CA GLY A 110 -6.53 8.26 -16.81
C GLY A 110 -7.94 8.84 -16.92
N ASP A 111 -8.17 10.06 -16.42
CA ASP A 111 -9.49 10.68 -16.40
C ASP A 111 -10.07 10.90 -17.80
N LYS A 112 -11.31 10.48 -17.99
CA LYS A 112 -12.12 10.76 -19.18
C LYS A 112 -13.01 11.99 -18.99
N VAL A 113 -13.22 12.42 -17.73
CA VAL A 113 -13.93 13.65 -17.37
C VAL A 113 -13.03 14.45 -16.45
N LYS A 114 -12.46 15.54 -16.97
CA LYS A 114 -11.54 16.39 -16.23
C LYS A 114 -12.26 17.11 -15.09
N ASN A 115 -11.50 17.39 -14.02
CA ASN A 115 -11.95 18.11 -12.82
C ASN A 115 -13.14 17.47 -12.07
N ALA A 116 -13.51 16.23 -12.38
CA ALA A 116 -14.63 15.55 -11.75
C ALA A 116 -14.24 14.69 -10.53
N TYR A 117 -12.94 14.48 -10.29
CA TYR A 117 -12.46 13.52 -9.28
C TYR A 117 -13.02 13.79 -7.89
N ASN A 118 -12.88 15.03 -7.39
CA ASN A 118 -13.27 15.36 -6.01
C ASN A 118 -14.75 15.12 -5.76
N ALA A 119 -15.61 15.50 -6.69
CA ALA A 119 -17.05 15.27 -6.58
C ALA A 119 -17.40 13.77 -6.66
N ARG A 120 -16.77 13.04 -7.59
CA ARG A 120 -17.05 11.62 -7.82
C ARG A 120 -16.60 10.72 -6.67
N ILE A 121 -15.40 10.95 -6.14
CA ILE A 121 -14.90 10.15 -5.02
C ILE A 121 -15.72 10.40 -3.75
N GLN A 122 -16.11 11.66 -3.47
CA GLN A 122 -16.99 11.98 -2.35
C GLN A 122 -18.36 11.32 -2.52
N GLN A 123 -18.99 11.48 -3.69
CA GLN A 123 -20.30 10.83 -3.97
C GLN A 123 -20.21 9.32 -3.74
N LEU A 124 -19.19 8.67 -4.27
CA LEU A 124 -19.01 7.21 -4.16
C LEU A 124 -18.85 6.76 -2.71
N LEU A 125 -17.97 7.42 -1.94
CA LEU A 125 -17.68 7.02 -0.56
C LEU A 125 -18.88 7.25 0.39
N HIS A 126 -19.82 8.11 0.03
CA HIS A 126 -21.06 8.36 0.81
C HIS A 126 -22.27 7.53 0.34
N GLU A 127 -22.11 6.63 -0.63
CA GLU A 127 -23.20 5.74 -1.02
C GLU A 127 -23.66 4.85 0.14
N GLU A 128 -24.98 4.66 0.30
CA GLU A 128 -25.56 3.92 1.43
C GLU A 128 -25.00 2.50 1.59
N ARG A 129 -24.65 1.84 0.48
CA ARG A 129 -24.03 0.49 0.51
C ARG A 129 -22.67 0.44 1.24
N PHE A 130 -22.00 1.58 1.42
CA PHE A 130 -20.71 1.70 2.13
C PHE A 130 -20.84 2.29 3.53
N LYS A 131 -22.06 2.59 3.96
CA LYS A 131 -22.33 3.14 5.29
C LYS A 131 -21.71 2.26 6.38
N GLY A 132 -20.97 2.88 7.27
CA GLY A 132 -20.33 2.20 8.39
C GLY A 132 -19.06 1.41 8.02
N CYS A 133 -18.66 1.33 6.72
CA CYS A 133 -17.44 0.64 6.31
C CYS A 133 -16.17 1.43 6.65
N PHE A 134 -16.24 2.76 6.68
CA PHE A 134 -15.04 3.59 6.81
C PHE A 134 -14.82 4.10 8.23
N ILE A 135 -13.57 4.39 8.56
CA ILE A 135 -13.14 5.06 9.78
C ILE A 135 -12.25 6.26 9.44
N ASN A 136 -12.35 7.33 10.23
CA ASN A 136 -11.47 8.49 10.09
C ASN A 136 -10.12 8.25 10.78
N PHE A 137 -9.10 8.83 10.21
CA PHE A 137 -7.73 8.73 10.69
C PHE A 137 -7.57 9.41 12.06
N LYS A 138 -6.88 8.69 12.96
CA LYS A 138 -6.25 9.20 14.17
C LYS A 138 -4.87 8.57 14.27
N ASN A 139 -3.89 9.32 14.81
CA ASN A 139 -2.53 8.79 14.92
C ASN A 139 -2.46 7.55 15.82
N ASP A 140 -3.27 7.51 16.84
CA ASP A 140 -3.31 6.51 17.91
C ASP A 140 -4.38 5.42 17.70
N LEU A 141 -4.84 5.21 16.46
CA LEU A 141 -5.79 4.12 16.15
C LEU A 141 -5.26 2.78 16.64
N LYS A 142 -6.09 2.07 17.38
CA LYS A 142 -5.82 0.72 17.88
C LYS A 142 -6.51 -0.34 17.01
N VAL A 143 -6.04 -1.57 17.12
CA VAL A 143 -6.61 -2.71 16.38
C VAL A 143 -8.12 -2.82 16.62
N ARG A 144 -8.60 -2.66 17.86
CA ARG A 144 -10.04 -2.68 18.19
C ARG A 144 -10.86 -1.64 17.45
N ASP A 145 -10.30 -0.44 17.22
CA ASP A 145 -10.98 0.66 16.54
C ASP A 145 -11.14 0.36 15.03
N MET A 146 -10.19 -0.39 14.49
CA MET A 146 -10.13 -0.71 13.07
C MET A 146 -10.92 -1.97 12.68
N ARG A 147 -11.28 -2.85 13.64
CA ARG A 147 -11.98 -4.10 13.33
C ARG A 147 -13.27 -3.85 12.54
N GLY A 148 -13.42 -4.54 11.41
CA GLY A 148 -14.53 -4.37 10.48
C GLY A 148 -14.53 -3.07 9.69
N LYS A 149 -13.42 -2.29 9.69
CA LYS A 149 -13.34 -0.97 9.07
C LYS A 149 -12.28 -0.88 7.99
N ILE A 150 -12.48 0.05 7.08
CA ILE A 150 -11.53 0.49 6.07
C ILE A 150 -11.04 1.88 6.44
N LEU A 151 -9.73 2.04 6.58
CA LEU A 151 -9.07 3.34 6.69
C LEU A 151 -8.54 3.75 5.31
N ILE A 152 -9.05 4.86 4.79
CA ILE A 152 -8.53 5.47 3.56
C ILE A 152 -7.45 6.48 3.94
N ILE A 153 -6.25 6.33 3.38
CA ILE A 153 -5.16 7.31 3.45
C ILE A 153 -4.91 7.84 2.04
N SER A 154 -5.38 9.06 1.80
CA SER A 154 -5.30 9.68 0.48
C SER A 154 -4.06 10.54 0.32
N ARG A 155 -3.42 10.48 -0.85
CA ARG A 155 -2.37 11.42 -1.29
C ARG A 155 -2.93 12.71 -1.88
N ASN A 156 -4.19 12.69 -2.29
CA ASN A 156 -4.88 13.83 -2.91
C ASN A 156 -5.93 14.36 -1.95
N ARG A 157 -5.93 15.67 -1.71
CA ARG A 157 -6.99 16.32 -0.96
C ARG A 157 -8.23 16.45 -1.86
N TYR A 158 -9.22 15.63 -1.63
CA TYR A 158 -10.45 15.60 -2.43
C TYR A 158 -11.67 16.25 -1.72
N ALA A 159 -11.51 16.65 -0.47
CA ALA A 159 -12.50 17.35 0.35
C ALA A 159 -11.78 18.15 1.45
N ASP A 160 -12.49 19.05 2.11
CA ASP A 160 -11.97 19.76 3.28
C ASP A 160 -11.78 18.79 4.45
N THR A 161 -12.72 17.89 4.64
CA THR A 161 -12.66 16.79 5.60
C THR A 161 -12.84 15.45 4.86
N PRO A 162 -11.78 14.90 4.25
CA PRO A 162 -11.89 13.63 3.53
C PRO A 162 -12.17 12.48 4.49
N ILE A 163 -12.99 11.51 4.06
CA ILE A 163 -13.14 10.24 4.77
C ILE A 163 -11.77 9.59 4.90
N GLY A 164 -11.43 9.13 6.10
CA GLY A 164 -10.09 8.62 6.41
C GLY A 164 -9.10 9.72 6.74
N GLY A 165 -7.98 9.79 6.04
CA GLY A 165 -6.94 10.78 6.23
C GLY A 165 -6.34 11.28 4.91
N PHE A 166 -5.69 12.44 4.97
CA PHE A 166 -4.95 13.02 3.86
C PHE A 166 -3.48 13.22 4.26
N PHE A 167 -2.57 12.57 3.54
CA PHE A 167 -1.14 12.67 3.75
C PHE A 167 -0.49 13.32 2.52
N ASN A 168 -0.08 14.58 2.65
CA ASN A 168 0.40 15.41 1.55
C ASN A 168 1.90 15.28 1.23
N LEU A 169 2.62 14.42 1.94
CA LEU A 169 4.08 14.34 1.85
C LEU A 169 4.59 13.92 0.45
N TRP A 170 3.77 13.19 -0.31
CA TRP A 170 4.12 12.80 -1.68
C TRP A 170 4.11 13.96 -2.68
N THR A 171 3.48 15.09 -2.35
CA THR A 171 3.41 16.26 -3.23
C THR A 171 4.58 17.22 -3.03
N GLY A 172 5.48 16.91 -2.11
CA GLY A 172 6.51 17.81 -1.65
C GLY A 172 7.66 18.01 -2.62
N THR A 173 8.44 19.02 -2.33
CA THR A 173 9.66 19.47 -3.01
C THR A 173 10.83 18.47 -2.92
N ILE A 174 10.66 17.36 -2.21
CA ILE A 174 11.70 16.38 -1.96
C ILE A 174 11.68 15.31 -3.06
N ASN A 175 12.72 15.30 -3.87
CA ASN A 175 12.88 14.29 -4.91
C ASN A 175 13.46 13.01 -4.33
N TRP A 176 12.61 12.12 -3.86
CA TRP A 176 12.97 10.83 -3.30
C TRP A 176 13.76 9.92 -4.22
N GLN A 177 13.52 10.03 -5.50
CA GLN A 177 14.17 9.19 -6.50
C GLN A 177 15.67 9.42 -6.57
N ARG A 178 16.15 10.54 -6.04
CA ARG A 178 17.58 10.93 -6.03
C ARG A 178 18.22 10.88 -4.66
N GLN A 179 17.46 10.57 -3.62
CA GLN A 179 18.01 10.50 -2.26
C GLN A 179 18.41 9.08 -1.92
N THR A 180 19.69 8.88 -1.68
CA THR A 180 20.26 7.58 -1.34
C THR A 180 19.93 7.09 0.06
N ALA A 181 19.36 7.93 0.89
CA ALA A 181 19.18 7.68 2.32
C ALA A 181 17.97 8.37 2.92
N GLY A 182 16.94 8.65 2.10
CA GLY A 182 15.97 9.57 2.56
C GLY A 182 14.82 8.96 3.32
N LEU A 183 14.79 9.14 4.61
CA LEU A 183 13.56 9.13 5.39
C LEU A 183 12.90 10.49 5.22
N ILE A 184 11.67 10.54 4.70
CA ILE A 184 10.82 11.70 4.81
C ILE A 184 9.91 11.51 6.01
N THR A 185 9.96 12.50 6.89
CA THR A 185 9.02 12.61 7.99
C THR A 185 8.17 13.85 7.78
N GLY A 186 6.89 13.75 8.14
CA GLY A 186 5.98 14.87 8.05
C GLY A 186 4.70 14.61 8.83
N GLU A 187 3.86 15.62 8.87
CA GLU A 187 2.54 15.53 9.48
C GLU A 187 1.48 15.70 8.40
N GLY A 188 0.49 14.82 8.42
CA GLY A 188 -0.69 14.96 7.61
C GLY A 188 -1.61 16.07 8.17
N ASN A 189 -2.56 16.52 7.37
CA ASN A 189 -3.57 17.50 7.81
C ASN A 189 -4.50 16.97 8.92
N THR A 190 -4.40 15.70 9.28
CA THR A 190 -5.12 15.04 10.37
C THR A 190 -4.32 15.03 11.66
N SER A 191 -3.26 15.82 11.78
CA SER A 191 -2.31 15.85 12.90
C SER A 191 -1.54 14.55 13.15
N GLY A 192 -1.62 13.60 12.23
CA GLY A 192 -0.84 12.36 12.30
C GLY A 192 0.61 12.54 11.86
N LYS A 193 1.48 11.70 12.42
CA LYS A 193 2.89 11.65 12.06
C LYS A 193 3.14 10.43 11.16
N TYR A 194 3.83 10.61 10.04
CA TYR A 194 4.12 9.53 9.10
C TYR A 194 5.49 9.65 8.45
N CYS A 195 6.02 8.51 8.03
CA CYS A 195 7.28 8.39 7.32
C CYS A 195 7.06 7.56 6.05
N VAL A 196 7.63 8.00 4.94
CA VAL A 196 7.45 7.34 3.65
C VAL A 196 8.80 7.07 3.00
N GLN A 197 9.01 5.84 2.55
CA GLN A 197 10.04 5.47 1.59
C GLN A 197 9.33 5.06 0.29
N ASP A 198 9.42 5.90 -0.73
CA ASP A 198 8.90 5.65 -2.08
C ASP A 198 9.97 5.93 -3.13
N PHE A 199 11.14 5.28 -2.99
CA PHE A 199 12.20 5.30 -3.99
C PHE A 199 11.78 4.43 -5.18
N SER A 200 11.01 5.02 -6.10
CA SER A 200 10.26 4.26 -7.11
C SER A 200 11.06 3.89 -8.36
N SER A 201 12.17 4.59 -8.65
CA SER A 201 12.91 4.41 -9.90
C SER A 201 14.33 3.90 -9.66
N THR A 202 14.65 2.74 -10.24
CA THR A 202 15.97 2.12 -10.15
C THR A 202 16.75 2.15 -11.46
N HIS A 203 16.31 2.94 -12.44
CA HIS A 203 17.06 3.11 -13.70
C HIS A 203 18.13 4.21 -13.64
N HIS A 204 18.25 4.89 -12.50
CA HIS A 204 19.29 5.88 -12.24
C HIS A 204 20.57 5.23 -11.69
N GLU A 205 21.63 6.03 -11.61
CA GLU A 205 22.87 5.60 -10.97
C GLU A 205 22.64 5.06 -9.55
N GLY A 206 23.31 3.94 -9.23
CA GLY A 206 23.09 3.20 -7.99
C GLY A 206 21.95 2.17 -8.04
N GLY A 207 20.97 2.35 -8.91
CA GLY A 207 19.95 1.38 -9.26
C GLY A 207 19.27 0.73 -8.06
N VAL A 208 19.12 -0.59 -8.13
CA VAL A 208 18.45 -1.39 -7.09
C VAL A 208 19.19 -1.37 -5.75
N LYS A 209 20.49 -1.13 -5.73
CA LYS A 209 21.29 -1.02 -4.47
C LYS A 209 20.79 0.14 -3.61
N HIS A 210 20.55 1.31 -4.22
CA HIS A 210 20.01 2.46 -3.52
C HIS A 210 18.56 2.21 -3.03
N LYS A 211 17.77 1.50 -3.82
CA LYS A 211 16.43 1.07 -3.40
C LYS A 211 16.47 0.17 -2.16
N VAL A 212 17.33 -0.85 -2.17
CA VAL A 212 17.51 -1.75 -1.02
C VAL A 212 18.04 -0.99 0.20
N GLN A 213 18.97 -0.06 0.02
CA GLN A 213 19.45 0.79 1.10
C GLN A 213 18.34 1.63 1.72
N ALA A 214 17.49 2.25 0.89
CA ALA A 214 16.36 3.04 1.36
C ALA A 214 15.33 2.19 2.13
N ILE A 215 15.06 0.96 1.65
CA ILE A 215 14.22 -0.02 2.34
C ILE A 215 14.78 -0.33 3.74
N ASN A 216 16.06 -0.68 3.82
CA ASN A 216 16.71 -1.08 5.08
C ASN A 216 16.72 0.07 6.08
N GLN A 217 17.02 1.30 5.63
CA GLN A 217 16.98 2.48 6.51
C GLN A 217 15.58 2.74 7.08
N MET A 218 14.53 2.56 6.26
CA MET A 218 13.16 2.68 6.77
C MET A 218 12.83 1.56 7.76
N LEU A 219 13.30 0.34 7.53
CA LEU A 219 13.17 -0.77 8.48
C LEU A 219 13.93 -0.52 9.78
N ASP A 220 15.17 -0.01 9.69
CA ASP A 220 15.96 0.40 10.86
C ASP A 220 15.25 1.45 11.72
N PHE A 221 14.58 2.39 11.07
CA PHE A 221 13.77 3.38 11.75
C PHE A 221 12.53 2.75 12.38
N SER A 222 11.72 2.01 11.60
CA SER A 222 10.42 1.52 12.03
C SER A 222 10.52 0.46 13.12
N THR A 223 11.47 -0.47 13.02
CA THR A 223 11.61 -1.57 13.99
C THR A 223 12.12 -1.13 15.34
N ARG A 224 12.71 0.07 15.44
CA ARG A 224 13.19 0.68 16.70
C ARG A 224 12.16 1.58 17.38
N MET A 225 10.99 1.83 16.75
CA MET A 225 9.95 2.65 17.36
C MET A 225 9.51 2.07 18.71
N LYS A 226 9.27 2.96 19.68
CA LYS A 226 8.59 2.62 20.94
C LYS A 226 7.09 2.51 20.69
N TYR A 227 6.66 1.36 20.22
CA TYR A 227 5.28 1.13 19.80
C TYR A 227 4.24 1.08 20.93
N THR A 228 4.67 1.31 22.17
CA THR A 228 3.79 1.47 23.35
C THR A 228 3.52 2.92 23.70
N ASP A 229 4.27 3.87 23.11
CA ASP A 229 4.14 5.31 23.35
C ASP A 229 3.48 6.00 22.16
N PRO A 230 2.26 6.56 22.30
CA PRO A 230 1.57 7.26 21.22
C PRO A 230 2.35 8.45 20.66
N GLN A 231 3.22 9.08 21.43
CA GLN A 231 4.03 10.22 20.99
C GLN A 231 5.18 9.81 20.07
N GLU A 232 5.65 8.57 20.21
CA GLU A 232 6.74 8.03 19.41
C GLU A 232 6.25 7.31 18.15
N ILE A 233 4.95 6.99 18.07
CA ILE A 233 4.37 6.24 16.95
C ILE A 233 4.37 7.08 15.68
N ARG A 234 4.79 6.44 14.57
CA ARG A 234 4.72 6.99 13.21
C ARG A 234 4.07 5.96 12.28
N TRP A 235 3.21 6.44 11.42
CA TRP A 235 2.68 5.63 10.31
C TRP A 235 3.76 5.50 9.26
N VAL A 236 4.23 4.28 9.03
CA VAL A 236 5.32 4.00 8.10
C VAL A 236 4.76 3.37 6.83
N PHE A 237 5.14 3.93 5.69
CA PHE A 237 4.92 3.37 4.36
C PHE A 237 6.27 3.06 3.74
N ASN A 238 6.55 1.77 3.55
CA ASN A 238 7.80 1.30 2.97
C ASN A 238 7.49 0.57 1.67
N PHE A 239 7.74 1.22 0.53
CA PHE A 239 7.47 0.63 -0.77
C PHE A 239 8.57 -0.35 -1.15
N ALA A 240 8.24 -1.62 -1.32
CA ALA A 240 9.09 -2.62 -1.96
C ALA A 240 9.05 -2.52 -3.48
N SER A 241 8.03 -1.86 -4.02
CA SER A 241 7.85 -1.65 -5.45
C SER A 241 8.87 -0.70 -6.05
N ALA A 242 9.33 -0.99 -7.26
CA ALA A 242 10.16 -0.10 -8.07
C ALA A 242 10.15 -0.52 -9.54
N TYR A 243 10.51 0.41 -10.44
CA TYR A 243 10.68 0.14 -11.86
C TYR A 243 12.11 0.46 -12.32
N SER A 244 12.68 -0.38 -13.17
CA SER A 244 14.07 -0.23 -13.67
C SER A 244 14.16 -0.07 -15.17
N LYS A 245 13.15 -0.50 -15.90
CA LYS A 245 13.17 -0.53 -17.37
C LYS A 245 12.12 0.39 -17.92
N VAL A 246 12.56 1.26 -18.84
CA VAL A 246 11.70 2.21 -19.52
C VAL A 246 11.94 2.10 -21.04
N GLU A 247 10.86 2.24 -21.81
CA GLU A 247 10.92 2.42 -23.25
C GLU A 247 10.32 3.78 -23.60
N SER A 248 10.83 4.41 -24.66
CA SER A 248 10.22 5.62 -25.19
C SER A 248 9.16 5.23 -26.22
N ILE A 249 7.90 5.50 -25.91
CA ILE A 249 6.78 5.29 -26.84
C ILE A 249 6.10 6.64 -27.06
N PHE A 250 6.04 7.09 -28.30
CA PHE A 250 5.49 8.41 -28.67
C PHE A 250 6.05 9.56 -27.82
N GLY A 251 7.37 9.55 -27.57
CA GLY A 251 8.06 10.57 -26.80
C GLY A 251 7.83 10.52 -25.27
N ARG A 252 7.07 9.54 -24.76
CA ARG A 252 6.87 9.31 -23.33
C ARG A 252 7.69 8.11 -22.85
N LYS A 253 8.37 8.27 -21.71
CA LYS A 253 9.04 7.14 -21.05
C LYS A 253 8.00 6.31 -20.29
N ILE A 254 7.93 5.01 -20.62
CA ILE A 254 6.98 4.07 -20.00
C ILE A 254 7.77 2.92 -19.40
N SER A 255 7.49 2.56 -18.15
CA SER A 255 8.12 1.43 -17.47
C SER A 255 7.67 0.09 -18.06
N LEU A 256 8.47 -0.95 -17.91
CA LEU A 256 8.17 -2.32 -18.33
C LEU A 256 7.82 -3.19 -17.14
N SER A 257 6.79 -4.04 -17.27
CA SER A 257 6.39 -5.00 -16.22
C SER A 257 7.52 -5.96 -15.84
N LYS A 258 8.40 -6.32 -16.77
CA LYS A 258 9.58 -7.11 -16.43
C LYS A 258 10.54 -6.35 -15.53
N GLY A 259 10.55 -5.01 -15.59
CA GLY A 259 11.32 -4.17 -14.67
C GLY A 259 10.76 -4.18 -13.26
N TYR A 260 9.44 -4.27 -13.07
CA TYR A 260 8.81 -4.48 -11.77
C TYR A 260 9.18 -5.85 -11.19
N ARG A 261 9.12 -6.93 -12.00
CA ARG A 261 9.52 -8.29 -11.56
C ARG A 261 10.99 -8.37 -11.18
N ASP A 262 11.84 -7.79 -12.01
CA ASP A 262 13.28 -7.71 -11.76
C ASP A 262 13.57 -7.05 -10.40
N ASN A 263 12.98 -5.88 -10.15
CA ASN A 263 13.12 -5.20 -8.86
C ASN A 263 12.55 -6.01 -7.70
N ALA A 264 11.36 -6.61 -7.85
CA ALA A 264 10.73 -7.40 -6.81
C ALA A 264 11.62 -8.56 -6.34
N THR A 265 12.40 -9.18 -7.24
CA THR A 265 13.39 -10.21 -6.88
C THR A 265 14.40 -9.71 -5.84
N TYR A 266 14.88 -8.49 -5.98
CA TYR A 266 15.89 -7.93 -5.06
C TYR A 266 15.25 -7.32 -3.82
N THR A 267 14.13 -6.59 -3.98
CA THR A 267 13.50 -5.90 -2.86
C THR A 267 12.84 -6.86 -1.89
N HIS A 268 12.16 -7.90 -2.38
CA HIS A 268 11.57 -8.93 -1.52
C HIS A 268 12.65 -9.68 -0.75
N LYS A 269 13.74 -10.05 -1.43
CA LYS A 269 14.89 -10.67 -0.76
C LYS A 269 15.46 -9.76 0.34
N ALA A 270 15.59 -8.47 0.10
CA ALA A 270 16.10 -7.52 1.08
C ALA A 270 15.22 -7.47 2.34
N PHE A 271 13.89 -7.44 2.18
CA PHE A 271 12.96 -7.52 3.31
C PHE A 271 13.08 -8.84 4.06
N LEU A 272 13.14 -9.98 3.34
CA LEU A 272 13.27 -11.30 3.95
C LEU A 272 14.57 -11.43 4.74
N ASP A 273 15.69 -11.00 4.16
CA ASP A 273 17.01 -11.02 4.81
C ASP A 273 16.99 -10.13 6.07
N TYR A 274 16.40 -8.94 6.00
CA TYR A 274 16.28 -8.05 7.14
C TYR A 274 15.46 -8.68 8.28
N LEU A 275 14.26 -9.19 7.97
CA LEU A 275 13.38 -9.81 8.96
C LEU A 275 13.98 -11.08 9.60
N ALA A 276 14.87 -11.77 8.89
CA ALA A 276 15.57 -12.96 9.40
C ALA A 276 16.74 -12.62 10.31
N THR A 277 17.43 -11.49 10.08
CA THR A 277 18.73 -11.18 10.71
C THR A 277 18.66 -10.09 11.77
N HIS A 278 17.58 -9.31 11.82
CA HIS A 278 17.43 -8.19 12.75
C HIS A 278 16.40 -8.50 13.86
N PRO A 279 16.48 -7.79 15.01
CA PRO A 279 15.46 -7.88 16.03
C PRO A 279 14.06 -7.58 15.49
N ALA A 280 13.07 -8.32 15.98
CA ALA A 280 11.68 -8.12 15.57
C ALA A 280 11.14 -6.78 16.10
N GLY A 281 10.41 -6.07 15.24
CA GLY A 281 9.75 -4.81 15.54
C GLY A 281 8.78 -4.43 14.43
N PRO A 282 7.99 -3.37 14.59
CA PRO A 282 7.02 -2.94 13.59
C PRO A 282 7.72 -2.54 12.28
N THR A 283 7.22 -3.04 11.17
CA THR A 283 7.73 -2.65 9.83
C THR A 283 6.89 -1.56 9.18
N GLY A 284 5.72 -1.26 9.75
CA GLY A 284 4.72 -0.44 9.10
C GLY A 284 4.04 -1.17 7.93
N ILE A 285 3.50 -0.40 6.99
CA ILE A 285 2.81 -0.88 5.79
C ILE A 285 3.86 -1.08 4.70
N ILE A 286 4.01 -2.33 4.22
CA ILE A 286 4.94 -2.67 3.14
C ILE A 286 4.13 -2.86 1.86
N LEU A 287 4.31 -1.96 0.89
CA LEU A 287 3.61 -2.01 -0.40
C LEU A 287 4.49 -2.70 -1.46
N MET A 288 4.04 -3.88 -1.91
CA MET A 288 4.82 -4.82 -2.73
C MET A 288 4.25 -4.99 -4.13
N ASP A 289 5.11 -5.35 -5.07
CA ASP A 289 4.72 -5.90 -6.37
C ASP A 289 4.66 -7.44 -6.29
N PHE A 290 3.80 -8.08 -7.08
CA PHE A 290 3.67 -9.54 -7.23
C PHE A 290 3.54 -10.30 -5.91
N VAL A 291 2.64 -9.83 -5.03
CA VAL A 291 2.37 -10.49 -3.75
C VAL A 291 1.83 -11.91 -3.94
N GLY A 292 2.12 -12.79 -2.98
CA GLY A 292 1.56 -14.15 -2.93
C GLY A 292 2.09 -15.11 -3.99
N VAL A 293 2.97 -14.66 -4.89
CA VAL A 293 3.62 -15.55 -5.86
C VAL A 293 5.13 -15.60 -5.61
N ASP A 294 5.69 -16.81 -5.60
CA ASP A 294 7.12 -17.01 -5.41
C ASP A 294 7.90 -16.98 -6.74
N SER A 295 7.18 -17.14 -7.85
CA SER A 295 7.74 -17.07 -9.20
C SER A 295 6.74 -16.39 -10.14
N SER A 296 7.23 -15.50 -11.01
CA SER A 296 6.44 -14.84 -12.06
C SER A 296 7.29 -14.63 -13.31
N ASN A 297 6.86 -15.21 -14.45
CA ASN A 297 7.55 -15.12 -15.74
C ASN A 297 9.07 -15.38 -15.68
N GLY A 298 9.47 -16.42 -14.93
CA GLY A 298 10.88 -16.79 -14.78
C GLY A 298 11.69 -16.00 -13.73
N TYR A 299 11.07 -15.04 -13.06
CA TYR A 299 11.68 -14.31 -11.94
C TYR A 299 11.36 -14.99 -10.61
N SER A 300 12.35 -15.15 -9.74
CA SER A 300 12.18 -15.63 -8.36
C SER A 300 11.76 -14.47 -7.48
N ILE A 301 10.46 -14.28 -7.29
CA ILE A 301 9.87 -13.11 -6.60
C ILE A 301 9.85 -13.30 -5.08
N GLN A 302 9.54 -14.52 -4.58
CA GLN A 302 9.37 -14.83 -3.16
C GLN A 302 8.25 -14.02 -2.47
N GLY A 303 7.21 -13.65 -3.23
CA GLY A 303 6.13 -12.77 -2.76
C GLY A 303 5.24 -13.44 -1.71
N GLY A 304 5.00 -14.74 -1.81
CA GLY A 304 4.28 -15.53 -0.79
C GLY A 304 5.06 -15.60 0.50
N LYS A 305 6.34 -15.95 0.43
CA LYS A 305 7.24 -16.01 1.59
C LYS A 305 7.34 -14.67 2.32
N LEU A 306 7.38 -13.56 1.57
CA LEU A 306 7.46 -12.24 2.18
C LEU A 306 6.15 -11.86 2.90
N VAL A 307 4.99 -12.15 2.33
CA VAL A 307 3.70 -11.93 2.99
C VAL A 307 3.66 -12.68 4.33
N ASP A 308 4.02 -13.96 4.34
CA ASP A 308 4.07 -14.78 5.55
C ASP A 308 5.07 -14.22 6.59
N ALA A 309 6.24 -13.81 6.15
CA ALA A 309 7.27 -13.23 7.03
C ALA A 309 6.79 -11.93 7.70
N ILE A 310 6.13 -11.04 6.94
CA ILE A 310 5.56 -9.78 7.48
C ILE A 310 4.46 -10.09 8.51
N ILE A 311 3.54 -10.99 8.19
CA ILE A 311 2.46 -11.38 9.10
C ILE A 311 3.03 -11.96 10.39
N ASN A 312 3.96 -12.91 10.27
CA ASN A 312 4.55 -13.61 11.41
C ASN A 312 5.42 -12.68 12.27
N ASN A 313 6.02 -11.66 11.67
CA ASN A 313 6.83 -10.69 12.42
C ASN A 313 6.04 -10.03 13.56
N ASN A 314 4.75 -9.73 13.39
CA ASN A 314 3.91 -9.18 14.46
C ASN A 314 3.93 -10.04 15.72
N PHE A 315 3.91 -11.36 15.58
CA PHE A 315 3.85 -12.30 16.72
C PHE A 315 5.21 -12.53 17.38
N ARG A 316 6.29 -11.97 16.82
CA ARG A 316 7.62 -12.03 17.41
C ARG A 316 7.86 -10.90 18.42
N TYR A 317 7.20 -9.74 18.26
CA TYR A 317 7.39 -8.58 19.13
C TYR A 317 6.13 -8.14 19.90
N LEU A 318 4.93 -8.39 19.38
CA LEU A 318 3.70 -8.14 20.10
C LEU A 318 3.48 -9.28 21.12
N LYS A 319 3.97 -9.10 22.33
CA LYS A 319 3.67 -10.03 23.42
C LYS A 319 2.15 -10.04 23.67
N LYS A 320 1.59 -11.23 23.88
CA LYS A 320 0.28 -11.34 24.53
C LYS A 320 0.37 -10.55 25.82
N SER A 321 -0.51 -9.57 26.01
CA SER A 321 -0.73 -9.01 27.33
C SER A 321 -1.06 -10.20 28.23
N GLU A 322 -0.16 -10.54 29.14
CA GLU A 322 -0.49 -11.44 30.24
C GLU A 322 -1.66 -10.78 30.94
N THR A 323 -2.84 -11.37 30.80
CA THR A 323 -3.96 -11.08 31.67
C THR A 323 -3.46 -11.39 33.08
N HIS A 324 -3.07 -10.36 33.81
CA HIS A 324 -3.00 -10.45 35.27
C HIS A 324 -4.43 -10.78 35.71
N CYS A 325 -4.67 -12.06 35.99
CA CYS A 325 -5.75 -12.47 36.83
C CYS A 325 -5.36 -11.97 38.25
N PRO A 326 -6.08 -11.02 38.87
CA PRO A 326 -5.84 -10.73 40.27
C PRO A 326 -6.29 -11.96 41.05
N SER A 327 -5.33 -12.53 41.75
CA SER A 327 -5.56 -13.55 42.78
C SER A 327 -6.39 -13.01 43.93
#